data_4e5f17e9ff3060ea48e7d1df6ecf29a1
#
_entry.id   4e5f17e9ff3060ea48e7d1df6ecf29a1
#
_cell.length_a   1.000
_cell.length_b   1.000
_cell.length_c   1.000
_cell.angle_alpha   90.00
_cell.angle_beta   90.00
_cell.angle_gamma   90.00
#
_symmetry.space_group_name_H-M   'P 1'
#
loop_
_entity.id
_entity.type
_entity.pdbx_description
1 polymer ?
#
loop_
_entity_poly.entity_id
_entity_poly.type
_entity_poly.pdbx_seq_one_letter_code
_entity_poly.pdbx_strand_id
1 'polypeptide(L)'
;GVINGSLDNNGNYNENGCGALTTLLELAPGETKEVIFIVGMKYDDEAAKIIARYDENENLCEKELVELKKFWHGKLEKFQVKTPSEEFNTMINTWNAYNCFMTFIWSRAASFTYCGLRNGYGYRDTVQDIQGIIHLAPEMAVEKIRFMLSAQVDNGGGLPLVKFTHNPGHEDTPDDTSYVQETGHPAYRADDALWLFPTVYKYISETGNMEFLDEVIPFANKDEATVYEHLQRAVKFSAEHLGKHGMPAGL
;
A
#
# COMPACT_ATOMS: atom_id res chain seq x y z
N GLY A 1 -18.30 13.23 31.04
CA GLY A 1 -18.65 13.34 29.63
C GLY A 1 -19.58 12.22 29.21
N VAL A 2 -19.10 11.20 28.53
CA VAL A 2 -19.91 10.14 27.86
C VAL A 2 -20.92 9.47 28.82
N ILE A 3 -20.53 9.13 30.04
CA ILE A 3 -21.40 8.46 31.02
C ILE A 3 -22.59 9.34 31.45
N ASN A 4 -22.44 10.64 31.43
CA ASN A 4 -23.47 11.59 31.86
C ASN A 4 -24.28 12.15 30.68
N GLY A 5 -24.05 11.66 29.45
CA GLY A 5 -24.73 12.12 28.24
C GLY A 5 -24.38 13.56 27.85
N SER A 6 -23.34 14.13 28.41
CA SER A 6 -22.87 15.49 28.09
C SER A 6 -21.43 15.45 27.60
N LEU A 7 -21.19 15.99 26.40
CA LEU A 7 -19.86 16.10 25.80
C LEU A 7 -19.38 17.56 25.92
N ASP A 8 -18.16 17.72 26.41
CA ASP A 8 -17.62 19.04 26.77
C ASP A 8 -17.12 19.82 25.57
N ASN A 9 -16.99 19.21 24.39
CA ASN A 9 -16.48 19.80 23.14
C ASN A 9 -15.16 20.59 23.31
N ASN A 10 -14.31 20.11 24.19
CA ASN A 10 -13.02 20.74 24.44
C ASN A 10 -12.01 20.36 23.36
N GLY A 11 -11.37 21.34 22.76
CA GLY A 11 -10.21 21.11 21.91
C GLY A 11 -9.01 20.73 22.77
N ASN A 12 -8.42 19.57 22.50
CA ASN A 12 -7.14 19.19 23.13
C ASN A 12 -5.98 19.66 22.25
N TYR A 13 -5.00 20.26 22.89
CA TYR A 13 -3.78 20.66 22.23
C TYR A 13 -2.62 19.85 22.82
N ASN A 14 -1.84 19.23 21.94
CA ASN A 14 -0.67 18.42 22.33
C ASN A 14 -0.96 17.15 23.14
N GLU A 15 -2.18 16.61 23.03
CA GLU A 15 -2.61 15.36 23.65
C GLU A 15 -3.26 14.45 22.59
N ASN A 16 -3.42 13.17 22.91
CA ASN A 16 -4.17 12.25 22.06
C ASN A 16 -5.64 12.65 22.08
N GLY A 17 -6.15 13.15 20.96
CA GLY A 17 -7.54 13.51 20.80
C GLY A 17 -8.44 12.27 20.65
N CYS A 18 -9.67 12.38 21.12
CA CYS A 18 -10.73 11.44 20.78
C CYS A 18 -11.97 12.18 20.28
N GLY A 19 -12.63 11.63 19.27
CA GLY A 19 -13.94 12.11 18.81
C GLY A 19 -15.04 11.28 19.47
N ALA A 20 -16.06 11.93 20.00
CA ALA A 20 -17.24 11.26 20.53
C ALA A 20 -18.51 11.94 20.01
N LEU A 21 -19.40 11.16 19.44
CA LEU A 21 -20.73 11.58 19.00
C LEU A 21 -21.77 10.84 19.80
N THR A 22 -22.82 11.52 20.19
CA THR A 22 -23.96 10.93 20.87
C THR A 22 -25.26 11.37 20.25
N THR A 23 -26.22 10.45 20.14
CA THR A 23 -27.58 10.72 19.73
C THR A 23 -28.55 10.02 20.67
N LEU A 24 -29.67 10.65 20.97
CA LEU A 24 -30.73 10.06 21.79
C LEU A 24 -31.73 9.37 20.85
N LEU A 25 -31.98 8.09 21.13
CA LEU A 25 -32.97 7.31 20.40
C LEU A 25 -34.12 6.93 21.34
N GLU A 26 -35.32 7.32 20.96
CA GLU A 26 -36.54 6.87 21.58
C GLU A 26 -37.21 5.84 20.67
N LEU A 27 -37.44 4.63 21.18
CA LEU A 27 -37.99 3.52 20.42
C LEU A 27 -39.32 3.09 21.03
N ALA A 28 -40.38 3.06 20.24
CA ALA A 28 -41.62 2.42 20.61
C ALA A 28 -41.50 0.88 20.53
N PRO A 29 -42.37 0.12 21.17
CA PRO A 29 -42.36 -1.35 21.07
C PRO A 29 -42.46 -1.82 19.60
N GLY A 30 -41.44 -2.59 19.13
CA GLY A 30 -41.35 -3.08 17.75
C GLY A 30 -40.79 -2.06 16.74
N GLU A 31 -40.45 -0.85 17.16
CA GLU A 31 -39.82 0.16 16.28
C GLU A 31 -38.33 -0.12 16.09
N THR A 32 -37.83 0.11 14.87
CA THR A 32 -36.42 0.09 14.52
C THR A 32 -36.02 1.46 13.98
N LYS A 33 -34.89 1.99 14.46
CA LYS A 33 -34.28 3.24 13.93
C LYS A 33 -32.85 2.97 13.53
N GLU A 34 -32.48 3.56 12.43
CA GLU A 34 -31.11 3.56 11.91
C GLU A 34 -30.39 4.87 12.23
N VAL A 35 -29.10 4.79 12.56
CA VAL A 35 -28.23 5.95 12.76
C VAL A 35 -26.94 5.72 12.00
N ILE A 36 -26.57 6.69 11.19
CA ILE A 36 -25.36 6.63 10.38
C ILE A 36 -24.30 7.53 11.01
N PHE A 37 -23.13 6.97 11.27
CA PHE A 37 -21.96 7.72 11.67
C PHE A 37 -20.92 7.66 10.55
N ILE A 38 -20.44 8.84 10.11
CA ILE A 38 -19.42 8.96 9.09
C ILE A 38 -18.10 9.31 9.77
N VAL A 39 -17.07 8.49 9.54
CA VAL A 39 -15.70 8.73 9.99
C VAL A 39 -14.78 8.76 8.77
N GLY A 40 -14.04 9.83 8.61
CA GLY A 40 -13.13 9.97 7.47
C GLY A 40 -12.12 11.08 7.68
N MET A 41 -11.15 11.15 6.77
CA MET A 41 -10.14 12.19 6.73
C MET A 41 -9.99 12.69 5.30
N LYS A 42 -10.39 13.91 5.06
CA LYS A 42 -10.32 14.59 3.76
C LYS A 42 -10.14 16.10 3.98
N TYR A 43 -9.75 16.80 2.93
CA TYR A 43 -9.76 18.26 2.96
C TYR A 43 -11.19 18.80 3.07
N ASP A 44 -11.35 19.97 3.69
CA ASP A 44 -12.66 20.52 4.10
C ASP A 44 -13.74 20.54 3.00
N ASP A 45 -13.36 20.92 1.79
CA ASP A 45 -14.29 20.97 0.66
C ASP A 45 -14.73 19.58 0.16
N GLU A 46 -13.83 18.61 0.21
CA GLU A 46 -14.13 17.21 -0.14
C GLU A 46 -14.97 16.52 0.96
N ALA A 47 -14.65 16.80 2.23
CA ALA A 47 -15.39 16.25 3.36
C ALA A 47 -16.86 16.69 3.32
N ALA A 48 -17.13 17.98 3.08
CA ALA A 48 -18.48 18.51 2.96
C ALA A 48 -19.29 17.85 1.83
N LYS A 49 -18.68 17.61 0.67
CA LYS A 49 -19.32 16.91 -0.47
C LYS A 49 -19.65 15.46 -0.14
N ILE A 50 -18.78 14.77 0.59
CA ILE A 50 -19.02 13.39 1.02
C ILE A 50 -20.19 13.33 1.99
N ILE A 51 -20.23 14.21 3.00
CA ILE A 51 -21.32 14.27 3.97
C ILE A 51 -22.65 14.54 3.28
N ALA A 52 -22.73 15.58 2.41
CA ALA A 52 -23.93 15.94 1.67
C ALA A 52 -24.45 14.76 0.81
N ARG A 53 -23.57 13.97 0.22
CA ARG A 53 -23.94 12.79 -0.56
C ARG A 53 -24.70 11.74 0.27
N TYR A 54 -24.34 11.56 1.55
CA TYR A 54 -25.04 10.62 2.44
C TYR A 54 -26.34 11.21 2.99
N ASP A 55 -26.40 12.53 3.24
CA ASP A 55 -27.60 13.20 3.69
C ASP A 55 -28.71 13.23 2.60
N GLU A 56 -28.31 13.35 1.33
CA GLU A 56 -29.24 13.44 0.20
C GLU A 56 -29.76 12.08 -0.29
N ASN A 57 -29.16 10.96 0.14
CA ASN A 57 -29.48 9.62 -0.37
C ASN A 57 -29.72 8.62 0.76
N GLU A 58 -30.97 8.48 1.18
CA GLU A 58 -31.40 7.60 2.29
C GLU A 58 -30.92 6.15 2.19
N ASN A 59 -30.74 5.60 0.98
CA ASN A 59 -30.33 4.21 0.76
C ASN A 59 -28.86 4.06 0.33
N LEU A 60 -28.05 5.12 0.44
CA LEU A 60 -26.69 5.09 -0.08
C LEU A 60 -25.80 4.11 0.70
N CYS A 61 -25.89 4.08 2.03
CA CYS A 61 -25.11 3.19 2.88
C CYS A 61 -25.34 1.72 2.52
N GLU A 62 -26.59 1.32 2.29
CA GLU A 62 -26.92 -0.04 1.91
C GLU A 62 -26.39 -0.41 0.53
N LYS A 63 -26.53 0.49 -0.45
CA LYS A 63 -25.96 0.30 -1.80
C LYS A 63 -24.45 0.17 -1.76
N GLU A 64 -23.76 1.03 -1.03
CA GLU A 64 -22.30 0.97 -0.91
C GLU A 64 -21.82 -0.27 -0.15
N LEU A 65 -22.57 -0.75 0.83
CA LEU A 65 -22.27 -2.01 1.49
C LEU A 65 -22.39 -3.20 0.52
N VAL A 66 -23.39 -3.19 -0.35
CA VAL A 66 -23.53 -4.22 -1.41
C VAL A 66 -22.35 -4.17 -2.37
N GLU A 67 -21.96 -2.99 -2.84
CA GLU A 67 -20.81 -2.85 -3.74
C GLU A 67 -19.48 -3.23 -3.06
N LEU A 68 -19.31 -2.89 -1.77
CA LEU A 68 -18.15 -3.30 -0.99
C LEU A 68 -18.06 -4.83 -0.85
N LYS A 69 -19.19 -5.48 -0.54
CA LYS A 69 -19.26 -6.94 -0.49
C LYS A 69 -18.91 -7.56 -1.85
N LYS A 70 -19.47 -7.04 -2.93
CA LYS A 70 -19.16 -7.50 -4.29
C LYS A 70 -17.69 -7.34 -4.64
N PHE A 71 -17.08 -6.22 -4.27
CA PHE A 71 -15.65 -5.98 -4.45
C PHE A 71 -14.81 -7.07 -3.76
N TRP A 72 -15.04 -7.31 -2.47
CA TRP A 72 -14.27 -8.28 -1.71
C TRP A 72 -14.50 -9.72 -2.20
N HIS A 73 -15.74 -10.12 -2.40
CA HIS A 73 -16.07 -11.46 -2.94
C HIS A 73 -15.42 -11.65 -4.31
N GLY A 74 -15.52 -10.67 -5.20
CA GLY A 74 -14.88 -10.74 -6.52
C GLY A 74 -13.37 -10.88 -6.50
N LYS A 75 -12.70 -10.43 -5.43
CA LYS A 75 -11.26 -10.66 -5.23
C LYS A 75 -10.97 -12.01 -4.57
N LEU A 76 -11.68 -12.34 -3.48
CA LEU A 76 -11.45 -13.55 -2.71
C LEU A 76 -11.82 -14.83 -3.48
N GLU A 77 -12.85 -14.80 -4.33
CA GLU A 77 -13.31 -15.94 -5.10
C GLU A 77 -12.35 -16.40 -6.20
N LYS A 78 -11.37 -15.57 -6.56
CA LYS A 78 -10.38 -15.94 -7.59
C LYS A 78 -9.47 -17.09 -7.17
N PHE A 79 -9.26 -17.29 -5.88
CA PHE A 79 -8.48 -18.38 -5.35
C PHE A 79 -9.19 -19.02 -4.16
N GLN A 80 -9.68 -20.24 -4.35
CA GLN A 80 -10.45 -20.95 -3.33
C GLN A 80 -9.96 -22.39 -3.19
N VAL A 81 -9.83 -22.85 -1.96
CA VAL A 81 -9.55 -24.25 -1.64
C VAL A 81 -10.73 -24.86 -0.89
N LYS A 82 -10.93 -26.16 -1.09
CA LYS A 82 -11.91 -26.94 -0.34
C LYS A 82 -11.25 -28.22 0.15
N THR A 83 -10.99 -28.27 1.44
CA THR A 83 -10.35 -29.40 2.13
C THR A 83 -11.27 -29.91 3.25
N PRO A 84 -10.96 -31.06 3.87
CA PRO A 84 -11.71 -31.53 5.05
C PRO A 84 -11.60 -30.63 6.28
N SER A 85 -10.61 -29.71 6.36
CA SER A 85 -10.48 -28.76 7.47
C SER A 85 -11.12 -27.42 7.10
N GLU A 86 -12.19 -27.06 7.82
CA GLU A 86 -12.87 -25.78 7.65
C GLU A 86 -12.01 -24.59 8.11
N GLU A 87 -11.19 -24.77 9.14
CA GLU A 87 -10.26 -23.77 9.62
C GLU A 87 -9.20 -23.43 8.57
N PHE A 88 -8.64 -24.45 7.92
CA PHE A 88 -7.69 -24.26 6.82
C PHE A 88 -8.36 -23.56 5.64
N ASN A 89 -9.57 -23.97 5.25
CA ASN A 89 -10.31 -23.32 4.18
C ASN A 89 -10.57 -21.85 4.49
N THR A 90 -11.01 -21.52 5.70
CA THR A 90 -11.25 -20.14 6.13
C THR A 90 -9.97 -19.30 6.13
N MET A 91 -8.86 -19.89 6.61
CA MET A 91 -7.56 -19.21 6.61
C MET A 91 -7.12 -18.85 5.19
N ILE A 92 -7.18 -19.80 4.26
CA ILE A 92 -6.71 -19.58 2.87
C ILE A 92 -7.70 -18.72 2.08
N ASN A 93 -8.98 -19.05 2.12
CA ASN A 93 -9.99 -18.42 1.26
C ASN A 93 -10.34 -16.98 1.66
N THR A 94 -10.07 -16.60 2.90
CA THR A 94 -10.44 -15.28 3.42
C THR A 94 -9.25 -14.55 4.02
N TRP A 95 -8.71 -15.08 5.11
CA TRP A 95 -7.76 -14.30 5.93
C TRP A 95 -6.42 -14.08 5.25
N ASN A 96 -5.89 -15.09 4.56
CA ASN A 96 -4.61 -14.94 3.87
C ASN A 96 -4.70 -13.90 2.74
N ALA A 97 -5.73 -14.01 1.90
CA ALA A 97 -5.97 -13.04 0.83
C ALA A 97 -6.23 -11.64 1.37
N TYR A 98 -7.07 -11.51 2.41
CA TYR A 98 -7.34 -10.23 3.06
C TYR A 98 -6.06 -9.60 3.62
N ASN A 99 -5.24 -10.36 4.34
CA ASN A 99 -3.99 -9.85 4.91
C ASN A 99 -3.00 -9.41 3.82
N CYS A 100 -2.90 -10.16 2.71
CA CYS A 100 -2.08 -9.76 1.57
C CYS A 100 -2.56 -8.43 0.96
N PHE A 101 -3.87 -8.25 0.79
CA PHE A 101 -4.44 -6.99 0.33
C PHE A 101 -4.17 -5.84 1.31
N MET A 102 -4.35 -6.06 2.61
CA MET A 102 -4.08 -5.03 3.62
C MET A 102 -2.61 -4.64 3.64
N THR A 103 -1.71 -5.61 3.56
CA THR A 103 -0.28 -5.36 3.47
C THR A 103 0.08 -4.56 2.21
N PHE A 104 -0.49 -4.93 1.06
CA PHE A 104 -0.30 -4.23 -0.20
C PHE A 104 -0.81 -2.79 -0.18
N ILE A 105 -2.04 -2.56 0.32
CA ILE A 105 -2.69 -1.25 0.32
C ILE A 105 -2.04 -0.31 1.35
N TRP A 106 -1.79 -0.82 2.54
CA TRP A 106 -1.30 -0.03 3.67
C TRP A 106 0.23 -0.04 3.81
N SER A 107 0.95 -0.76 2.96
CA SER A 107 2.42 -0.85 3.00
C SER A 107 2.95 -1.13 4.41
N ARG A 108 2.40 -2.16 5.05
CA ARG A 108 2.75 -2.54 6.43
C ARG A 108 2.44 -1.46 7.49
N ALA A 109 1.56 -0.52 7.17
CA ALA A 109 1.07 0.53 8.07
C ALA A 109 0.12 -0.01 9.16
N ALA A 110 0.33 -1.23 9.61
CA ALA A 110 -0.56 -1.90 10.57
C ALA A 110 -0.45 -1.37 12.01
N SER A 111 0.43 -0.40 12.26
CA SER A 111 0.65 0.14 13.60
C SER A 111 0.87 1.65 13.55
N PHE A 112 0.23 2.37 14.44
CA PHE A 112 0.46 3.80 14.64
C PHE A 112 1.88 4.14 15.14
N THR A 113 2.61 3.15 15.63
CA THR A 113 3.96 3.31 16.17
C THR A 113 5.05 2.92 15.17
N TYR A 114 4.70 2.24 14.08
CA TYR A 114 5.65 1.79 13.07
C TYR A 114 5.38 2.44 11.72
N CYS A 115 6.36 2.45 10.89
CA CYS A 115 6.59 3.19 9.65
C CYS A 115 5.42 3.49 8.71
N GLY A 116 4.24 2.97 8.88
CA GLY A 116 3.11 3.20 7.99
C GLY A 116 2.60 4.62 7.93
N LEU A 117 3.03 5.47 8.85
CA LEU A 117 2.76 6.91 8.83
C LEU A 117 3.89 7.74 8.20
N ARG A 118 4.95 7.10 7.70
CA ARG A 118 5.98 7.81 6.94
C ARG A 118 5.42 8.21 5.58
N ASN A 119 5.96 9.28 5.02
CA ASN A 119 5.52 9.86 3.75
C ASN A 119 5.91 9.03 2.52
N GLY A 120 5.87 7.69 2.60
CA GLY A 120 6.25 6.87 1.47
C GLY A 120 6.33 5.38 1.78
N TYR A 121 6.78 4.65 0.77
CA TYR A 121 6.92 3.21 0.74
C TYR A 121 8.38 2.79 0.92
N GLY A 122 8.65 1.79 1.76
CA GLY A 122 9.92 1.08 1.73
C GLY A 122 10.04 0.30 0.42
N TYR A 123 11.14 0.46 -0.31
CA TYR A 123 11.28 -0.14 -1.64
C TYR A 123 11.12 -1.67 -1.61
N ARG A 124 12.01 -2.35 -0.93
CA ARG A 124 12.03 -3.82 -0.82
C ARG A 124 10.72 -4.36 -0.30
N ASP A 125 10.22 -3.77 0.78
CA ASP A 125 9.00 -4.23 1.44
C ASP A 125 7.81 -4.18 0.49
N THR A 126 7.64 -3.09 -0.22
CA THR A 126 6.53 -2.91 -1.17
C THR A 126 6.63 -3.86 -2.35
N VAL A 127 7.84 -4.03 -2.92
CA VAL A 127 8.04 -4.97 -4.04
C VAL A 127 7.72 -6.41 -3.63
N GLN A 128 8.07 -6.81 -2.40
CA GLN A 128 7.69 -8.13 -1.86
C GLN A 128 6.18 -8.26 -1.65
N ASP A 129 5.56 -7.23 -1.08
CA ASP A 129 4.13 -7.24 -0.75
C ASP A 129 3.23 -7.36 -1.99
N ILE A 130 3.65 -6.82 -3.12
CA ILE A 130 2.97 -6.98 -4.41
C ILE A 130 2.76 -8.46 -4.75
N GLN A 131 3.72 -9.32 -4.44
CA GLN A 131 3.67 -10.74 -4.79
C GLN A 131 2.47 -11.46 -4.15
N GLY A 132 1.98 -10.96 -3.02
CA GLY A 132 0.86 -11.54 -2.29
C GLY A 132 -0.50 -11.36 -2.99
N ILE A 133 -0.61 -10.42 -3.95
CA ILE A 133 -1.89 -10.12 -4.60
C ILE A 133 -1.91 -10.37 -6.11
N ILE A 134 -0.80 -10.76 -6.71
CA ILE A 134 -0.71 -10.92 -8.18
C ILE A 134 -1.80 -11.83 -8.72
N HIS A 135 -2.04 -12.97 -8.07
CA HIS A 135 -3.07 -13.95 -8.46
C HIS A 135 -4.50 -13.49 -8.14
N LEU A 136 -4.68 -12.50 -7.27
CA LEU A 136 -5.99 -11.98 -6.88
C LEU A 136 -6.37 -10.71 -7.66
N ALA A 137 -5.39 -9.87 -7.96
CA ALA A 137 -5.58 -8.56 -8.59
C ALA A 137 -4.36 -8.16 -9.44
N PRO A 138 -4.07 -8.88 -10.54
CA PRO A 138 -2.91 -8.62 -11.38
C PRO A 138 -2.88 -7.19 -11.94
N GLU A 139 -4.05 -6.61 -12.18
CA GLU A 139 -4.21 -5.22 -12.61
C GLU A 139 -3.70 -4.21 -11.59
N MET A 140 -3.96 -4.42 -10.29
CA MET A 140 -3.45 -3.58 -9.23
C MET A 140 -1.95 -3.84 -8.98
N ALA A 141 -1.55 -5.09 -9.11
CA ALA A 141 -0.16 -5.50 -8.94
C ALA A 141 0.75 -4.83 -9.98
N VAL A 142 0.38 -4.86 -11.26
CA VAL A 142 1.21 -4.27 -12.33
C VAL A 142 1.34 -2.76 -12.19
N GLU A 143 0.28 -2.06 -11.79
CA GLU A 143 0.36 -0.62 -11.52
C GLU A 143 1.39 -0.31 -10.41
N LYS A 144 1.38 -1.10 -9.35
CA LYS A 144 2.35 -0.94 -8.26
C LYS A 144 3.77 -1.36 -8.70
N ILE A 145 3.91 -2.38 -9.55
CA ILE A 145 5.21 -2.75 -10.13
C ILE A 145 5.77 -1.59 -10.96
N ARG A 146 4.97 -0.97 -11.83
CA ARG A 146 5.38 0.23 -12.60
C ARG A 146 5.84 1.36 -11.69
N PHE A 147 5.07 1.63 -10.64
CA PHE A 147 5.42 2.64 -9.65
C PHE A 147 6.75 2.33 -8.95
N MET A 148 7.00 1.07 -8.59
CA MET A 148 8.26 0.69 -7.94
C MET A 148 9.45 0.64 -8.92
N LEU A 149 9.22 0.28 -10.19
CA LEU A 149 10.23 0.40 -11.24
C LEU A 149 10.64 1.87 -11.45
N SER A 150 9.67 2.78 -11.49
CA SER A 150 9.95 4.22 -11.63
C SER A 150 10.70 4.82 -10.43
N ALA A 151 10.75 4.12 -9.31
CA ALA A 151 11.53 4.49 -8.13
C ALA A 151 12.93 3.85 -8.08
N GLN A 152 13.30 3.11 -9.11
CA GLN A 152 14.69 2.68 -9.32
C GLN A 152 15.50 3.82 -9.90
N VAL A 153 16.72 4.00 -9.44
CA VAL A 153 17.67 5.01 -9.95
C VAL A 153 18.38 4.46 -11.20
N ASP A 154 18.84 5.32 -12.07
CA ASP A 154 19.52 4.94 -13.34
C ASP A 154 20.76 4.06 -13.13
N ASN A 155 21.38 4.11 -11.94
CA ASN A 155 22.48 3.21 -11.57
C ASN A 155 22.01 1.78 -11.18
N GLY A 156 20.72 1.54 -11.07
CA GLY A 156 20.13 0.23 -10.72
C GLY A 156 19.74 0.04 -9.27
N GLY A 157 20.08 0.96 -8.37
CA GLY A 157 19.65 0.96 -6.98
C GLY A 157 18.19 1.38 -6.81
N GLY A 158 17.54 0.92 -5.76
CA GLY A 158 16.19 1.37 -5.39
C GLY A 158 16.24 2.53 -4.39
N LEU A 159 15.36 3.52 -4.50
CA LEU A 159 15.23 4.56 -3.49
C LEU A 159 14.88 3.92 -2.13
N PRO A 160 15.58 4.20 -1.04
CA PRO A 160 15.31 3.59 0.27
C PRO A 160 13.89 3.85 0.77
N LEU A 161 13.36 5.02 0.41
CA LEU A 161 11.99 5.44 0.66
C LEU A 161 11.40 6.09 -0.59
N VAL A 162 10.33 5.53 -1.11
CA VAL A 162 9.58 6.07 -2.24
C VAL A 162 8.44 6.92 -1.69
N LYS A 163 8.53 8.23 -1.84
CA LYS A 163 7.53 9.17 -1.31
C LYS A 163 6.17 8.99 -2.01
N PHE A 164 5.08 9.31 -1.32
CA PHE A 164 3.76 9.37 -1.96
C PHE A 164 3.67 10.42 -3.06
N THR A 165 4.52 11.44 -2.99
CA THR A 165 4.69 12.50 -3.98
C THR A 165 5.81 12.19 -4.98
N HIS A 166 6.20 10.93 -5.11
CA HIS A 166 7.24 10.49 -6.04
C HIS A 166 7.00 11.05 -7.45
N ASN A 167 8.05 11.65 -8.01
CA ASN A 167 8.03 12.29 -9.31
C ASN A 167 9.17 11.73 -10.19
N PRO A 168 8.91 10.68 -10.96
CA PRO A 168 9.92 10.03 -11.79
C PRO A 168 10.69 11.00 -12.69
N GLY A 169 11.99 10.80 -12.81
CA GLY A 169 12.89 11.66 -13.58
C GLY A 169 13.39 12.91 -12.84
N HIS A 170 12.90 13.16 -11.63
CA HIS A 170 13.18 14.39 -10.89
C HIS A 170 13.52 14.16 -9.41
N GLU A 171 13.71 12.91 -9.00
CA GLU A 171 14.07 12.62 -7.61
C GLU A 171 15.56 12.89 -7.36
N ASP A 172 15.83 13.49 -6.20
CA ASP A 172 17.19 13.57 -5.69
C ASP A 172 17.69 12.17 -5.33
N THR A 173 18.87 11.84 -5.77
CA THR A 173 19.46 10.55 -5.47
C THR A 173 20.33 10.63 -4.22
N PRO A 174 20.29 9.63 -3.33
CA PRO A 174 21.11 9.62 -2.13
C PRO A 174 22.57 9.18 -2.41
N ASP A 175 23.11 9.49 -3.57
CA ASP A 175 24.50 9.18 -3.96
C ASP A 175 25.51 10.11 -3.28
N ASP A 176 25.02 11.21 -2.72
CA ASP A 176 25.86 12.18 -2.06
C ASP A 176 26.28 11.64 -0.69
N THR A 177 27.57 11.69 -0.43
CA THR A 177 28.16 11.35 0.87
C THR A 177 27.59 12.20 2.01
N SER A 178 27.10 13.40 1.72
CA SER A 178 26.42 14.26 2.68
C SER A 178 25.15 13.60 3.23
N TYR A 179 24.35 12.96 2.38
CA TYR A 179 23.14 12.26 2.80
C TYR A 179 23.45 11.15 3.84
N VAL A 180 24.50 10.36 3.57
CA VAL A 180 24.92 9.30 4.49
C VAL A 180 25.43 9.85 5.82
N GLN A 181 26.14 10.98 5.77
CA GLN A 181 26.65 11.66 6.97
C GLN A 181 25.53 12.28 7.81
N GLU A 182 24.55 12.89 7.17
CA GLU A 182 23.44 13.56 7.86
C GLU A 182 22.44 12.58 8.46
N THR A 183 22.13 11.50 7.73
CA THR A 183 21.06 10.58 8.12
C THR A 183 21.55 9.33 8.84
N GLY A 184 22.83 9.00 8.71
CA GLY A 184 23.39 7.72 9.15
C GLY A 184 22.85 6.52 8.38
N HIS A 185 22.09 6.74 7.30
CA HIS A 185 21.54 5.68 6.45
C HIS A 185 22.40 5.52 5.21
N PRO A 186 22.56 4.27 4.74
CA PRO A 186 23.22 4.02 3.46
C PRO A 186 22.43 4.64 2.32
N ALA A 187 23.15 5.10 1.30
CA ALA A 187 22.55 5.68 0.11
C ALA A 187 21.57 4.71 -0.55
N TYR A 188 21.99 3.43 -0.70
CA TYR A 188 21.17 2.36 -1.26
C TYR A 188 21.45 1.04 -0.54
N ARG A 189 20.44 0.18 -0.53
CA ARG A 189 20.61 -1.22 -0.09
C ARG A 189 20.90 -2.08 -1.29
N ALA A 190 21.85 -3.01 -1.13
CA ALA A 190 22.32 -3.84 -2.25
C ALA A 190 21.26 -4.79 -2.81
N ASP A 191 20.23 -5.12 -2.05
CA ASP A 191 19.21 -6.10 -2.43
C ASP A 191 17.84 -5.50 -2.80
N ASP A 192 17.61 -4.22 -2.54
CA ASP A 192 16.27 -3.61 -2.72
C ASP A 192 15.72 -3.85 -4.13
N ALA A 193 16.47 -3.50 -5.17
CA ALA A 193 16.03 -3.65 -6.55
C ALA A 193 16.05 -5.12 -7.04
N LEU A 194 16.78 -6.02 -6.39
CA LEU A 194 16.78 -7.44 -6.75
C LEU A 194 15.42 -8.10 -6.52
N TRP A 195 14.61 -7.57 -5.61
CA TRP A 195 13.27 -8.10 -5.38
C TRP A 195 12.29 -7.85 -6.52
N LEU A 196 12.65 -6.99 -7.48
CA LEU A 196 11.89 -6.85 -8.73
C LEU A 196 11.85 -8.16 -9.53
N PHE A 197 12.92 -8.97 -9.52
CA PHE A 197 12.97 -10.22 -10.28
C PHE A 197 11.85 -11.19 -9.91
N PRO A 198 11.74 -11.65 -8.66
CA PRO A 198 10.67 -12.58 -8.30
C PRO A 198 9.29 -11.97 -8.50
N THR A 199 9.15 -10.66 -8.35
CA THR A 199 7.86 -9.97 -8.51
C THR A 199 7.45 -9.88 -9.98
N VAL A 200 8.33 -9.44 -10.87
CA VAL A 200 8.08 -9.40 -12.31
C VAL A 200 7.90 -10.82 -12.87
N TYR A 201 8.74 -11.78 -12.44
CA TYR A 201 8.60 -13.17 -12.84
C TYR A 201 7.23 -13.75 -12.47
N LYS A 202 6.79 -13.54 -11.23
CA LYS A 202 5.46 -13.99 -10.78
C LYS A 202 4.33 -13.34 -11.55
N TYR A 203 4.43 -12.03 -11.82
CA TYR A 203 3.44 -11.32 -12.62
C TYR A 203 3.32 -11.92 -14.03
N ILE A 204 4.44 -12.10 -14.71
CA ILE A 204 4.47 -12.70 -16.05
C ILE A 204 3.97 -14.15 -16.02
N SER A 205 4.37 -14.92 -15.01
CA SER A 205 3.95 -16.32 -14.87
C SER A 205 2.44 -16.46 -14.66
N GLU A 206 1.83 -15.51 -13.95
CA GLU A 206 0.39 -15.49 -13.68
C GLU A 206 -0.43 -15.02 -14.89
N THR A 207 0.07 -13.99 -15.57
CA THR A 207 -0.69 -13.30 -16.62
C THR A 207 -0.34 -13.75 -18.04
N GLY A 208 0.85 -14.34 -18.25
CA GLY A 208 1.41 -14.62 -19.58
C GLY A 208 1.87 -13.38 -20.32
N ASN A 209 1.83 -12.19 -19.72
CA ASN A 209 2.16 -10.92 -20.38
C ASN A 209 3.68 -10.73 -20.50
N MET A 210 4.28 -11.34 -21.51
CA MET A 210 5.71 -11.17 -21.81
C MET A 210 6.06 -9.77 -22.34
N GLU A 211 5.11 -9.09 -22.99
CA GLU A 211 5.31 -7.74 -23.55
C GLU A 211 5.61 -6.70 -22.45
N PHE A 212 5.26 -7.00 -21.23
CA PHE A 212 5.60 -6.15 -20.07
C PHE A 212 7.11 -5.94 -19.93
N LEU A 213 7.95 -6.87 -20.36
CA LEU A 213 9.42 -6.70 -20.35
C LEU A 213 9.92 -5.61 -21.28
N ASP A 214 9.17 -5.30 -22.34
CA ASP A 214 9.51 -4.29 -23.34
C ASP A 214 8.92 -2.91 -23.00
N GLU A 215 8.07 -2.83 -21.96
CA GLU A 215 7.49 -1.57 -21.52
C GLU A 215 8.58 -0.61 -21.01
N VAL A 216 8.57 0.63 -21.51
CA VAL A 216 9.54 1.66 -21.11
C VAL A 216 9.04 2.42 -19.90
N ILE A 217 9.86 2.47 -18.85
CA ILE A 217 9.54 3.12 -17.58
C ILE A 217 10.67 4.09 -17.23
N PRO A 218 10.36 5.32 -16.78
CA PRO A 218 11.38 6.27 -16.34
C PRO A 218 12.08 5.79 -15.06
N PHE A 219 13.34 6.13 -14.89
CA PHE A 219 14.04 6.04 -13.62
C PHE A 219 13.66 7.19 -12.67
N ALA A 220 13.97 7.03 -11.42
CA ALA A 220 13.64 8.03 -10.41
C ALA A 220 14.29 9.39 -10.66
N ASN A 221 15.54 9.40 -11.08
CA ASN A 221 16.36 10.61 -11.23
C ASN A 221 16.41 11.15 -12.66
N LYS A 222 16.60 10.31 -13.66
CA LYS A 222 16.74 10.71 -15.07
C LYS A 222 16.66 9.50 -15.98
N ASP A 223 16.41 9.74 -17.25
CA ASP A 223 16.35 8.73 -18.31
C ASP A 223 15.19 7.72 -18.10
N GLU A 224 15.06 6.83 -19.04
CA GLU A 224 14.07 5.75 -19.04
C GLU A 224 14.66 4.49 -19.68
N ALA A 225 14.12 3.34 -19.41
CA ALA A 225 14.54 2.09 -19.98
C ALA A 225 13.39 1.07 -19.98
N THR A 226 13.58 -0.05 -20.71
CA THR A 226 12.64 -1.16 -20.65
C THR A 226 12.65 -1.83 -19.26
N VAL A 227 11.56 -2.48 -18.90
CA VAL A 227 11.50 -3.29 -17.65
C VAL A 227 12.64 -4.29 -17.62
N TYR A 228 12.97 -4.90 -18.76
CA TYR A 228 14.09 -5.83 -18.85
C TYR A 228 15.43 -5.16 -18.50
N GLU A 229 15.68 -3.95 -19.01
CA GLU A 229 16.90 -3.19 -18.67
C GLU A 229 16.91 -2.74 -17.21
N HIS A 230 15.77 -2.39 -16.62
CA HIS A 230 15.64 -2.13 -15.16
C HIS A 230 16.15 -3.33 -14.35
N LEU A 231 15.72 -4.54 -14.72
CA LEU A 231 16.21 -5.77 -14.08
C LEU A 231 17.70 -5.98 -14.28
N GLN A 232 18.22 -5.79 -15.49
CA GLN A 232 19.66 -5.91 -15.76
C GLN A 232 20.49 -4.93 -14.91
N ARG A 233 20.04 -3.67 -14.80
CA ARG A 233 20.71 -2.65 -13.99
C ARG A 233 20.68 -2.99 -12.49
N ALA A 234 19.61 -3.59 -11.98
CA ALA A 234 19.54 -4.05 -10.60
C ALA A 234 20.61 -5.13 -10.29
N VAL A 235 20.82 -6.08 -11.22
CA VAL A 235 21.88 -7.09 -11.06
C VAL A 235 23.25 -6.44 -11.10
N LYS A 236 23.49 -5.55 -12.07
CA LYS A 236 24.75 -4.85 -12.23
C LYS A 236 25.09 -4.05 -10.94
N PHE A 237 24.13 -3.28 -10.44
CA PHE A 237 24.30 -2.52 -9.20
C PHE A 237 24.74 -3.41 -8.05
N SER A 238 24.04 -4.53 -7.82
CA SER A 238 24.38 -5.45 -6.73
C SER A 238 25.75 -6.14 -6.95
N ALA A 239 26.12 -6.44 -8.21
CA ALA A 239 27.40 -7.04 -8.54
C ALA A 239 28.59 -6.06 -8.41
N GLU A 240 28.38 -4.78 -8.50
CA GLU A 240 29.38 -3.73 -8.31
C GLU A 240 29.60 -3.37 -6.83
N HIS A 241 28.65 -3.72 -5.95
CA HIS A 241 28.69 -3.44 -4.51
C HIS A 241 28.94 -4.72 -3.69
N LEU A 242 30.06 -5.38 -3.96
CA LEU A 242 30.42 -6.62 -3.29
C LEU A 242 31.29 -6.37 -2.05
N GLY A 243 30.99 -7.08 -0.99
CA GLY A 243 31.84 -7.17 0.19
C GLY A 243 33.06 -8.09 -0.03
N LYS A 244 33.91 -8.20 1.00
CA LYS A 244 35.16 -8.98 0.96
C LYS A 244 35.00 -10.47 0.61
N HIS A 245 33.79 -11.01 0.70
CA HIS A 245 33.50 -12.41 0.37
C HIS A 245 32.87 -12.59 -1.03
N GLY A 246 32.83 -11.54 -1.86
CA GLY A 246 32.24 -11.59 -3.20
C GLY A 246 30.71 -11.66 -3.20
N MET A 247 30.07 -11.32 -2.09
CA MET A 247 28.62 -11.23 -1.97
C MET A 247 28.19 -9.77 -1.88
N PRO A 248 26.97 -9.42 -2.34
CA PRO A 248 26.46 -8.07 -2.18
C PRO A 248 26.61 -7.61 -0.73
N ALA A 249 27.15 -6.41 -0.55
CA ALA A 249 27.33 -5.85 0.77
C ALA A 249 25.97 -5.51 1.35
N GLY A 250 25.63 -6.12 2.48
CA GLY A 250 24.50 -5.67 3.30
C GLY A 250 24.86 -4.33 3.95
N LEU A 251 23.94 -3.41 3.94
CA LEU A 251 24.09 -2.10 4.58
C LEU A 251 23.19 -2.06 5.79
#